data_081d347d1e0a923d89fe5df38e28e817
#
_entry.id   081d347d1e0a923d89fe5df38e28e817
#
_cell.length_a   1.000
_cell.length_b   1.000
_cell.length_c   1.000
_cell.angle_alpha   90.00
_cell.angle_beta   90.00
_cell.angle_gamma   90.00
#
_symmetry.space_group_name_H-M   'P 1'
#
loop_
_entity.id
_entity.type
_entity.pdbx_description
1 polymer ?
#
loop_
_entity_poly.entity_id
_entity_poly.type
_entity_poly.pdbx_seq_one_letter_code
_entity_poly.pdbx_strand_id
1 'polypeptide(L)'
;MDLLASILYDTVYHAAPIILCVIGGVFAYQANVLNIALEGMMGIGAFASTLTVYFTNSLVLGLLAGVLAALFFGAIFSVMGVTLRGNVIIIGVALNLLVTAIAGFVMVRMNVANISLSSLNVSDLQIIIPGIDAIPILGPIVSGHPILTYVAFIGIWLMWVLSYRTKFGTYVRVVGENEDAAKSLGLKTNFYKIVAILIGALTCGLAGINLSTERLGLYTNGMTAGRGFVAIAAIYCGRGDPLKSSLYAILFGFARSLSINLAIYAGPASGLFDVIPYVVMVVVLLVVQVSKRRNVRTRGFANG
;
A
#
# COMPACT_ATOMS: atom_id res chain seq x y z
N MET A 1 9.12 -22.97 15.42
CA MET A 1 8.12 -21.91 15.76
C MET A 1 6.75 -22.55 15.78
N ASP A 2 5.94 -22.23 16.78
CA ASP A 2 4.55 -22.68 16.79
C ASP A 2 3.82 -22.06 15.58
N LEU A 3 2.94 -22.82 14.94
CA LEU A 3 2.19 -22.40 13.76
C LEU A 3 1.54 -21.01 13.95
N LEU A 4 1.07 -20.74 15.16
CA LEU A 4 0.47 -19.45 15.51
C LEU A 4 1.48 -18.30 15.42
N ALA A 5 2.70 -18.49 15.93
CA ALA A 5 3.76 -17.47 15.86
C ALA A 5 4.18 -17.19 14.41
N SER A 6 4.27 -18.24 13.58
CA SER A 6 4.55 -18.07 12.14
C SER A 6 3.45 -17.28 11.44
N ILE A 7 2.17 -17.61 11.69
CA ILE A 7 1.05 -16.88 11.09
C ILE A 7 1.05 -15.40 11.52
N LEU A 8 1.35 -15.10 12.78
CA LEU A 8 1.38 -13.72 13.27
C LEU A 8 2.59 -12.93 12.73
N TYR A 9 3.77 -13.55 12.65
CA TYR A 9 4.94 -12.96 11.99
C TYR A 9 4.65 -12.63 10.52
N ASP A 10 4.13 -13.61 9.78
CA ASP A 10 3.77 -13.45 8.38
C ASP A 10 2.66 -12.43 8.18
N THR A 11 1.76 -12.26 9.18
CA THR A 11 0.73 -11.21 9.15
C THR A 11 1.37 -9.82 9.10
N VAL A 12 2.30 -9.54 10.01
CA VAL A 12 3.05 -8.27 10.02
C VAL A 12 3.83 -8.11 8.71
N TYR A 13 4.48 -9.19 8.29
CA TYR A 13 5.24 -9.25 7.06
C TYR A 13 4.37 -8.91 5.83
N HIS A 14 3.20 -9.47 5.65
CA HIS A 14 2.33 -9.22 4.49
C HIS A 14 1.47 -7.96 4.61
N ALA A 15 1.17 -7.50 5.82
CA ALA A 15 0.40 -6.28 6.03
C ALA A 15 1.22 -5.00 5.75
N ALA A 16 2.53 -4.99 6.04
CA ALA A 16 3.36 -3.78 5.96
C ALA A 16 3.30 -3.07 4.60
N PRO A 17 3.52 -3.72 3.43
CA PRO A 17 3.42 -3.04 2.13
C PRO A 17 1.99 -2.56 1.83
N ILE A 18 0.96 -3.28 2.31
CA ILE A 18 -0.44 -2.85 2.14
C ILE A 18 -0.70 -1.61 3.00
N ILE A 19 -0.21 -1.59 4.25
CA ILE A 19 -0.33 -0.43 5.16
C ILE A 19 0.34 0.79 4.54
N LEU A 20 1.55 0.67 3.99
CA LEU A 20 2.25 1.78 3.33
C LEU A 20 1.42 2.37 2.20
N CYS A 21 0.79 1.54 1.35
CA CYS A 21 -0.11 2.02 0.32
C CYS A 21 -1.37 2.68 0.90
N VAL A 22 -1.94 2.11 1.98
CA VAL A 22 -3.17 2.61 2.62
C VAL A 22 -2.96 3.98 3.23
N ILE A 23 -1.91 4.16 4.04
CA ILE A 23 -1.69 5.42 4.79
C ILE A 23 -1.53 6.63 3.86
N GLY A 24 -0.91 6.46 2.70
CA GLY A 24 -0.82 7.53 1.72
C GLY A 24 -2.05 7.64 0.83
N GLY A 25 -2.63 6.50 0.41
CA GLY A 25 -3.83 6.48 -0.41
C GLY A 25 -5.08 7.08 0.26
N VAL A 26 -5.13 7.08 1.60
CA VAL A 26 -6.18 7.73 2.39
C VAL A 26 -6.29 9.22 2.08
N PHE A 27 -5.16 9.93 1.86
CA PHE A 27 -5.21 11.37 1.53
C PHE A 27 -5.88 11.65 0.18
N ALA A 28 -5.58 10.84 -0.84
CA ALA A 28 -6.26 10.95 -2.14
C ALA A 28 -7.77 10.69 -1.99
N TYR A 29 -8.15 9.67 -1.21
CA TYR A 29 -9.55 9.37 -0.90
C TYR A 29 -10.23 10.53 -0.17
N GLN A 30 -9.58 11.11 0.86
CA GLN A 30 -10.10 12.26 1.61
C GLN A 30 -10.22 13.52 0.74
N ALA A 31 -9.38 13.67 -0.30
CA ALA A 31 -9.48 14.71 -1.31
C ALA A 31 -10.53 14.43 -2.41
N ASN A 32 -11.31 13.36 -2.26
CA ASN A 32 -12.28 12.87 -3.25
C ASN A 32 -11.65 12.55 -4.61
N VAL A 33 -10.45 11.97 -4.60
CA VAL A 33 -9.75 11.49 -5.80
C VAL A 33 -9.55 9.99 -5.68
N LEU A 34 -10.21 9.22 -6.56
CA LEU A 34 -10.03 7.77 -6.63
C LEU A 34 -8.69 7.47 -7.31
N ASN A 35 -7.68 7.11 -6.53
CA ASN A 35 -6.37 6.75 -7.05
C ASN A 35 -6.25 5.23 -7.26
N ILE A 36 -6.55 4.76 -8.48
CA ILE A 36 -6.37 3.36 -8.88
C ILE A 36 -4.91 3.05 -9.24
N ALA A 37 -4.08 4.08 -9.46
CA ALA A 37 -2.68 3.90 -9.83
C ALA A 37 -1.77 3.47 -8.67
N LEU A 38 -2.29 3.24 -7.45
CA LEU A 38 -1.49 2.80 -6.29
C LEU A 38 -0.70 1.52 -6.60
N GLU A 39 -1.29 0.58 -7.36
CA GLU A 39 -0.62 -0.66 -7.78
C GLU A 39 0.59 -0.36 -8.67
N GLY A 40 0.43 0.50 -9.68
CA GLY A 40 1.52 0.91 -10.57
C GLY A 40 2.59 1.73 -9.85
N MET A 41 2.19 2.64 -8.95
CA MET A 41 3.15 3.42 -8.15
C MET A 41 4.00 2.52 -7.24
N MET A 42 3.40 1.48 -6.66
CA MET A 42 4.10 0.45 -5.92
C MET A 42 5.03 -0.36 -6.85
N GLY A 43 4.54 -0.79 -8.01
CA GLY A 43 5.29 -1.57 -8.99
C GLY A 43 6.51 -0.84 -9.54
N ILE A 44 6.36 0.45 -9.90
CA ILE A 44 7.50 1.23 -10.41
C ILE A 44 8.52 1.54 -9.31
N GLY A 45 8.07 1.75 -8.07
CA GLY A 45 8.94 1.92 -6.91
C GLY A 45 9.80 0.67 -6.67
N ALA A 46 9.17 -0.52 -6.72
CA ALA A 46 9.84 -1.80 -6.61
C ALA A 46 10.86 -1.99 -7.74
N PHE A 47 10.44 -1.76 -8.99
CA PHE A 47 11.28 -1.95 -10.16
C PHE A 47 12.50 -1.01 -10.18
N ALA A 48 12.26 0.30 -10.02
CA ALA A 48 13.32 1.31 -10.08
C ALA A 48 14.34 1.15 -8.94
N SER A 49 13.84 0.81 -7.73
CA SER A 49 14.72 0.54 -6.59
C SER A 49 15.63 -0.66 -6.87
N THR A 50 15.06 -1.81 -7.21
CA THR A 50 15.84 -3.03 -7.47
C THR A 50 16.80 -2.87 -8.63
N LEU A 51 16.36 -2.23 -9.72
CA LEU A 51 17.21 -1.97 -10.88
C LEU A 51 18.41 -1.08 -10.53
N THR A 52 18.18 -0.04 -9.73
CA THR A 52 19.26 0.85 -9.31
C THR A 52 20.23 0.15 -8.36
N VAL A 53 19.75 -0.63 -7.41
CA VAL A 53 20.62 -1.42 -6.50
C VAL A 53 21.43 -2.45 -7.30
N TYR A 54 20.83 -3.09 -8.31
CA TYR A 54 21.50 -4.05 -9.17
C TYR A 54 22.75 -3.45 -9.86
N PHE A 55 22.66 -2.22 -10.36
CA PHE A 55 23.78 -1.57 -11.04
C PHE A 55 24.75 -0.85 -10.10
N THR A 56 24.28 -0.32 -8.97
CA THR A 56 25.08 0.56 -8.10
C THR A 56 25.56 -0.11 -6.81
N ASN A 57 24.98 -1.27 -6.47
CA ASN A 57 25.16 -1.94 -5.16
C ASN A 57 24.89 -1.03 -3.94
N SER A 58 24.08 0.03 -4.13
CA SER A 58 23.76 1.02 -3.08
C SER A 58 22.28 1.02 -2.76
N LEU A 59 21.93 0.64 -1.53
CA LEU A 59 20.54 0.67 -1.03
C LEU A 59 19.97 2.09 -0.99
N VAL A 60 20.79 3.08 -0.63
CA VAL A 60 20.37 4.48 -0.53
C VAL A 60 19.98 5.01 -1.92
N LEU A 61 20.80 4.73 -2.95
CA LEU A 61 20.46 5.13 -4.31
C LEU A 61 19.23 4.39 -4.82
N GLY A 62 19.07 3.10 -4.47
CA GLY A 62 17.87 2.33 -4.78
C GLY A 62 16.61 2.92 -4.14
N LEU A 63 16.67 3.29 -2.86
CA LEU A 63 15.57 3.92 -2.16
C LEU A 63 15.18 5.25 -2.82
N LEU A 64 16.14 6.10 -3.10
CA LEU A 64 15.90 7.38 -3.77
C LEU A 64 15.29 7.19 -5.15
N ALA A 65 15.84 6.27 -5.96
CA ALA A 65 15.33 6.00 -7.31
C ALA A 65 13.90 5.45 -7.28
N GLY A 66 13.61 4.52 -6.38
CA GLY A 66 12.26 3.96 -6.24
C GLY A 66 11.22 5.01 -5.82
N VAL A 67 11.57 5.86 -4.85
CA VAL A 67 10.70 6.96 -4.41
C VAL A 67 10.51 7.99 -5.53
N LEU A 68 11.57 8.42 -6.20
CA LEU A 68 11.48 9.39 -7.29
C LEU A 68 10.67 8.87 -8.48
N ALA A 69 10.84 7.59 -8.84
CA ALA A 69 10.05 6.96 -9.88
C ALA A 69 8.56 6.92 -9.52
N ALA A 70 8.20 6.54 -8.29
CA ALA A 70 6.83 6.55 -7.82
C ALA A 70 6.23 7.96 -7.79
N LEU A 71 6.99 8.97 -7.33
CA LEU A 71 6.57 10.38 -7.35
C LEU A 71 6.36 10.89 -8.78
N PHE A 72 7.22 10.51 -9.73
CA PHE A 72 7.07 10.86 -11.13
C PHE A 72 5.76 10.33 -11.72
N PHE A 73 5.43 9.06 -11.46
CA PHE A 73 4.14 8.48 -11.87
C PHE A 73 2.95 9.13 -11.15
N GLY A 74 3.12 9.47 -9.87
CA GLY A 74 2.15 10.26 -9.11
C GLY A 74 1.92 11.65 -9.68
N ALA A 75 2.97 12.30 -10.15
CA ALA A 75 2.87 13.60 -10.83
C ALA A 75 2.12 13.48 -12.16
N ILE A 76 2.41 12.46 -12.99
CA ILE A 76 1.67 12.20 -14.23
C ILE A 76 0.18 11.99 -13.92
N PHE A 77 -0.15 11.11 -12.94
CA PHE A 77 -1.52 10.89 -12.51
C PHE A 77 -2.20 12.18 -12.06
N SER A 78 -1.51 13.01 -11.28
CA SER A 78 -2.02 14.29 -10.77
C SER A 78 -2.31 15.29 -11.88
N VAL A 79 -1.39 15.44 -12.84
CA VAL A 79 -1.57 16.36 -13.96
C VAL A 79 -2.73 15.92 -14.83
N MET A 80 -2.79 14.65 -15.20
CA MET A 80 -3.84 14.12 -16.07
C MET A 80 -5.20 14.09 -15.36
N GLY A 81 -5.25 13.65 -14.10
CA GLY A 81 -6.51 13.46 -13.37
C GLY A 81 -7.06 14.73 -12.74
N VAL A 82 -6.20 15.59 -12.16
CA VAL A 82 -6.63 16.79 -11.42
C VAL A 82 -6.56 18.03 -12.31
N THR A 83 -5.42 18.28 -12.97
CA THR A 83 -5.22 19.51 -13.75
C THR A 83 -5.99 19.47 -15.06
N LEU A 84 -5.86 18.36 -15.81
CA LEU A 84 -6.55 18.16 -17.09
C LEU A 84 -7.98 17.58 -16.93
N ARG A 85 -8.40 17.27 -15.70
CA ARG A 85 -9.72 16.72 -15.37
C ARG A 85 -10.08 15.45 -16.15
N GLY A 86 -9.08 14.63 -16.47
CA GLY A 86 -9.26 13.35 -17.12
C GLY A 86 -9.96 12.32 -16.22
N ASN A 87 -10.43 11.23 -16.82
CA ASN A 87 -11.02 10.13 -16.05
C ASN A 87 -9.95 9.40 -15.25
N VAL A 88 -9.95 9.60 -13.94
CA VAL A 88 -8.95 9.06 -13.00
C VAL A 88 -8.89 7.53 -13.00
N ILE A 89 -10.00 6.85 -13.34
CA ILE A 89 -10.05 5.38 -13.42
C ILE A 89 -9.24 4.92 -14.63
N ILE A 90 -9.50 5.50 -15.80
CA ILE A 90 -8.81 5.16 -17.05
C ILE A 90 -7.32 5.47 -16.93
N ILE A 91 -6.96 6.65 -16.41
CA ILE A 91 -5.57 7.06 -16.20
C ILE A 91 -4.86 6.10 -15.24
N GLY A 92 -5.52 5.73 -14.12
CA GLY A 92 -4.95 4.81 -13.14
C GLY A 92 -4.66 3.43 -13.72
N VAL A 93 -5.61 2.86 -14.46
CA VAL A 93 -5.44 1.56 -15.13
C VAL A 93 -4.33 1.65 -16.20
N ALA A 94 -4.31 2.70 -17.00
CA ALA A 94 -3.28 2.90 -18.02
C ALA A 94 -1.88 3.00 -17.41
N LEU A 95 -1.71 3.70 -16.28
CA LEU A 95 -0.43 3.79 -15.57
C LEU A 95 0.00 2.44 -14.98
N ASN A 96 -0.94 1.65 -14.44
CA ASN A 96 -0.63 0.31 -13.95
C ASN A 96 -0.09 -0.60 -15.06
N LEU A 97 -0.75 -0.58 -16.24
CA LEU A 97 -0.31 -1.34 -17.41
C LEU A 97 1.02 -0.83 -17.95
N LEU A 98 1.22 0.50 -17.98
CA LEU A 98 2.46 1.11 -18.45
C LEU A 98 3.66 0.68 -17.60
N VAL A 99 3.52 0.64 -16.27
CA VAL A 99 4.59 0.17 -15.36
C VAL A 99 4.95 -1.27 -15.65
N THR A 100 3.95 -2.14 -15.78
CA THR A 100 4.17 -3.56 -16.08
C THR A 100 4.88 -3.74 -17.44
N ALA A 101 4.48 -2.93 -18.44
CA ALA A 101 5.10 -2.96 -19.76
C ALA A 101 6.55 -2.44 -19.76
N ILE A 102 6.83 -1.33 -19.04
CA ILE A 102 8.20 -0.78 -18.90
C ILE A 102 9.11 -1.82 -18.23
N ALA A 103 8.67 -2.37 -17.10
CA ALA A 103 9.46 -3.37 -16.38
C ALA A 103 9.72 -4.60 -17.24
N GLY A 104 8.68 -5.14 -17.88
CA GLY A 104 8.81 -6.29 -18.80
C GLY A 104 9.75 -6.01 -19.97
N PHE A 105 9.65 -4.84 -20.60
CA PHE A 105 10.52 -4.44 -21.70
C PHE A 105 12.00 -4.40 -21.27
N VAL A 106 12.30 -3.77 -20.13
CA VAL A 106 13.68 -3.68 -19.63
C VAL A 106 14.22 -5.07 -19.28
N MET A 107 13.43 -5.93 -18.61
CA MET A 107 13.85 -7.28 -18.27
C MET A 107 14.14 -8.14 -19.51
N VAL A 108 13.32 -8.03 -20.56
CA VAL A 108 13.58 -8.69 -21.85
C VAL A 108 14.87 -8.17 -22.48
N ARG A 109 15.12 -6.86 -22.46
CA ARG A 109 16.37 -6.27 -22.98
C ARG A 109 17.60 -6.71 -22.19
N MET A 110 17.47 -6.94 -20.89
CA MET A 110 18.53 -7.48 -20.04
C MET A 110 18.68 -9.01 -20.17
N ASN A 111 17.76 -9.66 -20.88
CA ASN A 111 17.69 -11.13 -21.03
C ASN A 111 17.61 -11.86 -19.68
N VAL A 112 16.84 -11.31 -18.73
CA VAL A 112 16.64 -11.89 -17.40
C VAL A 112 15.16 -12.10 -17.10
N ALA A 113 14.83 -13.21 -16.45
CA ALA A 113 13.48 -13.47 -15.94
C ALA A 113 13.21 -12.73 -14.61
N ASN A 114 14.27 -12.51 -13.82
CA ASN A 114 14.23 -11.83 -12.52
C ASN A 114 15.48 -10.96 -12.37
N ILE A 115 15.35 -9.80 -11.72
CA ILE A 115 16.50 -8.98 -11.33
C ILE A 115 16.82 -9.34 -9.88
N SER A 116 17.83 -10.17 -9.65
CA SER A 116 18.23 -10.62 -8.31
C SER A 116 19.39 -9.81 -7.78
N LEU A 117 19.31 -9.41 -6.51
CA LEU A 117 20.35 -8.67 -5.79
C LEU A 117 21.27 -9.64 -5.05
N SER A 118 22.10 -10.38 -5.80
CA SER A 118 23.00 -11.40 -5.26
C SER A 118 24.06 -10.86 -4.30
N SER A 119 24.35 -9.56 -4.36
CA SER A 119 25.28 -8.86 -3.46
C SER A 119 24.68 -8.46 -2.12
N LEU A 120 23.36 -8.61 -1.94
CA LEU A 120 22.62 -8.20 -0.75
C LEU A 120 22.12 -9.43 0.00
N ASN A 121 22.56 -9.58 1.24
CA ASN A 121 21.94 -10.50 2.17
C ASN A 121 20.70 -9.80 2.78
N VAL A 122 19.50 -10.23 2.39
CA VAL A 122 18.23 -9.68 2.90
C VAL A 122 18.15 -9.81 4.44
N SER A 123 18.78 -10.84 5.02
CA SER A 123 18.85 -11.03 6.46
C SER A 123 19.54 -9.87 7.21
N ASP A 124 20.51 -9.21 6.56
CA ASP A 124 21.25 -8.10 7.17
C ASP A 124 20.40 -6.82 7.26
N LEU A 125 19.28 -6.76 6.54
CA LEU A 125 18.32 -5.66 6.55
C LEU A 125 17.24 -5.82 7.63
N GLN A 126 17.22 -6.96 8.32
CA GLN A 126 16.27 -7.23 9.39
C GLN A 126 16.77 -6.63 10.70
N ILE A 127 15.91 -5.86 11.35
CA ILE A 127 16.23 -5.22 12.63
C ILE A 127 15.83 -6.16 13.78
N ILE A 128 16.80 -6.65 14.51
CA ILE A 128 16.57 -7.40 15.73
C ILE A 128 16.53 -6.40 16.89
N ILE A 129 15.39 -6.36 17.60
CA ILE A 129 15.21 -5.44 18.74
C ILE A 129 15.63 -6.17 20.00
N PRO A 130 16.79 -5.78 20.62
CA PRO A 130 17.27 -6.44 21.83
C PRO A 130 16.27 -6.25 22.98
N GLY A 131 16.00 -7.34 23.71
CA GLY A 131 15.06 -7.35 24.83
C GLY A 131 13.63 -7.76 24.48
N ILE A 132 13.12 -7.45 23.31
CA ILE A 132 11.82 -7.93 22.83
C ILE A 132 11.96 -9.36 22.30
N ASP A 133 13.08 -9.67 21.67
CA ASP A 133 13.39 -10.98 21.08
C ASP A 133 13.33 -12.13 22.11
N ALA A 134 13.59 -11.83 23.37
CA ALA A 134 13.54 -12.81 24.47
C ALA A 134 12.12 -13.15 24.95
N ILE A 135 11.08 -12.41 24.52
CA ILE A 135 9.70 -12.64 24.95
C ILE A 135 9.09 -13.74 24.08
N PRO A 136 8.66 -14.89 24.66
CA PRO A 136 7.96 -15.93 23.90
C PRO A 136 6.73 -15.35 23.20
N ILE A 137 6.51 -15.67 21.91
CA ILE A 137 5.41 -15.21 21.04
C ILE A 137 5.58 -13.77 20.54
N LEU A 138 5.80 -12.77 21.42
CA LEU A 138 5.91 -11.36 21.00
C LEU A 138 7.23 -11.05 20.29
N GLY A 139 8.33 -11.67 20.73
CA GLY A 139 9.66 -11.49 20.11
C GLY A 139 9.63 -11.79 18.61
N PRO A 140 9.27 -12.98 18.19
CA PRO A 140 9.19 -13.34 16.78
C PRO A 140 8.20 -12.49 15.97
N ILE A 141 7.14 -11.97 16.58
CA ILE A 141 6.11 -11.17 15.87
C ILE A 141 6.60 -9.75 15.57
N VAL A 142 7.35 -9.15 16.51
CA VAL A 142 7.73 -7.73 16.44
C VAL A 142 9.16 -7.53 15.94
N SER A 143 10.07 -8.47 16.24
CA SER A 143 11.49 -8.42 15.89
C SER A 143 11.78 -9.18 14.58
N GLY A 144 12.86 -8.81 13.90
CA GLY A 144 13.27 -9.51 12.67
C GLY A 144 12.59 -9.00 11.38
N HIS A 145 11.98 -7.83 11.40
CA HIS A 145 11.41 -7.22 10.21
C HIS A 145 12.35 -6.16 9.59
N PRO A 146 12.22 -5.88 8.27
CA PRO A 146 12.91 -4.77 7.61
C PRO A 146 12.45 -3.41 8.14
N ILE A 147 13.30 -2.38 7.95
CA ILE A 147 13.06 -1.02 8.48
C ILE A 147 11.75 -0.40 8.00
N LEU A 148 11.39 -0.56 6.72
CA LEU A 148 10.15 0.00 6.18
C LEU A 148 8.88 -0.66 6.76
N THR A 149 9.00 -1.86 7.33
CA THR A 149 7.89 -2.48 8.08
C THR A 149 7.59 -1.66 9.34
N TYR A 150 8.60 -1.27 10.11
CA TYR A 150 8.40 -0.39 11.29
C TYR A 150 7.91 0.99 10.89
N VAL A 151 8.45 1.55 9.80
CA VAL A 151 7.98 2.81 9.20
C VAL A 151 6.50 2.73 8.83
N ALA A 152 6.00 1.59 8.34
CA ALA A 152 4.59 1.40 8.03
C ALA A 152 3.70 1.57 9.27
N PHE A 153 4.06 0.92 10.39
CA PHE A 153 3.27 1.00 11.62
C PHE A 153 3.35 2.37 12.30
N ILE A 154 4.53 2.97 12.34
CA ILE A 154 4.71 4.36 12.84
C ILE A 154 3.96 5.33 11.92
N GLY A 155 3.97 5.07 10.61
CA GLY A 155 3.27 5.84 9.59
C GLY A 155 1.76 5.90 9.81
N ILE A 156 1.13 4.87 10.37
CA ILE A 156 -0.30 4.90 10.71
C ILE A 156 -0.61 6.07 11.66
N TRP A 157 0.16 6.18 12.74
CA TRP A 157 -0.02 7.25 13.73
C TRP A 157 0.31 8.61 13.12
N LEU A 158 1.43 8.72 12.39
CA LEU A 158 1.86 9.97 11.76
C LEU A 158 0.79 10.48 10.79
N MET A 159 0.25 9.61 9.94
CA MET A 159 -0.79 9.96 8.97
C MET A 159 -2.13 10.30 9.64
N TRP A 160 -2.46 9.65 10.75
CA TRP A 160 -3.62 10.04 11.57
C TRP A 160 -3.44 11.47 12.11
N VAL A 161 -2.28 11.79 12.69
CA VAL A 161 -1.97 13.15 13.17
C VAL A 161 -2.03 14.15 12.01
N LEU A 162 -1.40 13.83 10.88
CA LEU A 162 -1.38 14.70 9.70
C LEU A 162 -2.80 14.96 9.17
N SER A 163 -3.67 13.94 9.15
CA SER A 163 -5.05 14.04 8.68
C SER A 163 -5.94 14.84 9.62
N TYR A 164 -5.85 14.61 10.96
CA TYR A 164 -6.83 15.16 11.91
C TYR A 164 -6.32 16.30 12.78
N ARG A 165 -5.00 16.46 12.93
CA ARG A 165 -4.39 17.45 13.82
C ARG A 165 -3.70 18.60 13.09
N THR A 166 -3.64 18.58 11.74
CA THR A 166 -2.99 19.62 10.96
C THR A 166 -3.99 20.40 10.09
N LYS A 167 -3.63 21.66 9.77
CA LYS A 167 -4.38 22.50 8.83
C LYS A 167 -4.44 21.85 7.43
N PHE A 168 -3.34 21.20 7.02
CA PHE A 168 -3.28 20.52 5.73
C PHE A 168 -4.35 19.42 5.62
N GLY A 169 -4.42 18.50 6.59
CA GLY A 169 -5.42 17.43 6.58
C GLY A 169 -6.86 17.97 6.63
N THR A 170 -7.10 19.05 7.38
CA THR A 170 -8.40 19.72 7.40
C THR A 170 -8.76 20.26 6.02
N TYR A 171 -7.85 20.96 5.33
CA TYR A 171 -8.11 21.51 4.00
C TYR A 171 -8.31 20.40 2.95
N VAL A 172 -7.55 19.31 3.01
CA VAL A 172 -7.75 18.15 2.14
C VAL A 172 -9.17 17.60 2.28
N ARG A 173 -9.68 17.44 3.50
CA ARG A 173 -11.04 16.94 3.75
C ARG A 173 -12.12 17.93 3.29
N VAL A 174 -11.94 19.23 3.56
CA VAL A 174 -12.86 20.27 3.08
C VAL A 174 -12.94 20.28 1.56
N VAL A 175 -11.79 20.17 0.87
CA VAL A 175 -11.74 20.08 -0.59
C VAL A 175 -12.45 18.83 -1.10
N GLY A 176 -12.33 17.70 -0.39
CA GLY A 176 -12.97 16.46 -0.77
C GLY A 176 -14.49 16.43 -0.50
N GLU A 177 -14.95 17.12 0.56
CA GLU A 177 -16.38 17.20 0.88
C GLU A 177 -17.15 18.10 -0.10
N ASN A 178 -16.61 19.29 -0.38
CA ASN A 178 -17.21 20.22 -1.34
C ASN A 178 -16.15 21.13 -1.97
N GLU A 179 -15.78 20.80 -3.20
CA GLU A 179 -14.74 21.53 -3.94
C GLU A 179 -15.13 22.98 -4.24
N ASP A 180 -16.41 23.24 -4.56
CA ASP A 180 -16.87 24.60 -4.92
C ASP A 180 -16.95 25.49 -3.69
N ALA A 181 -17.40 24.98 -2.56
CA ALA A 181 -17.35 25.70 -1.29
C ALA A 181 -15.91 25.99 -0.87
N ALA A 182 -14.99 25.02 -1.04
CA ALA A 182 -13.58 25.24 -0.75
C ALA A 182 -12.95 26.35 -1.64
N LYS A 183 -13.31 26.40 -2.93
CA LYS A 183 -12.89 27.47 -3.85
C LYS A 183 -13.44 28.82 -3.43
N SER A 184 -14.71 28.88 -3.02
CA SER A 184 -15.33 30.13 -2.54
C SER A 184 -14.65 30.67 -1.27
N LEU A 185 -14.05 29.79 -0.46
CA LEU A 185 -13.22 30.15 0.70
C LEU A 185 -11.76 30.52 0.31
N GLY A 186 -11.43 30.58 -0.99
CA GLY A 186 -10.10 30.93 -1.49
C GLY A 186 -9.06 29.78 -1.44
N LEU A 187 -9.48 28.53 -1.18
CA LEU A 187 -8.55 27.41 -1.16
C LEU A 187 -8.15 26.99 -2.58
N LYS A 188 -6.86 26.73 -2.77
CA LYS A 188 -6.31 26.19 -4.02
C LYS A 188 -6.58 24.69 -4.11
N THR A 189 -7.80 24.27 -4.49
CA THR A 189 -8.27 22.87 -4.45
C THR A 189 -7.35 21.92 -5.20
N ASN A 190 -6.89 22.28 -6.39
CA ASN A 190 -5.96 21.47 -7.19
C ASN A 190 -4.66 21.19 -6.44
N PHE A 191 -4.10 22.19 -5.75
CA PHE A 191 -2.87 22.03 -4.97
C PHE A 191 -3.04 20.95 -3.90
N TYR A 192 -4.12 20.99 -3.11
CA TYR A 192 -4.36 20.00 -2.06
C TYR A 192 -4.59 18.60 -2.62
N LYS A 193 -5.30 18.47 -3.75
CA LYS A 193 -5.49 17.19 -4.44
C LYS A 193 -4.17 16.62 -4.97
N ILE A 194 -3.34 17.45 -5.61
CA ILE A 194 -2.02 17.04 -6.14
C ILE A 194 -1.10 16.56 -5.01
N VAL A 195 -0.99 17.35 -3.92
CA VAL A 195 -0.14 16.97 -2.78
C VAL A 195 -0.64 15.69 -2.12
N ALA A 196 -1.96 15.50 -1.98
CA ALA A 196 -2.55 14.28 -1.46
C ALA A 196 -2.18 13.04 -2.31
N ILE A 197 -2.20 13.16 -3.64
CA ILE A 197 -1.79 12.10 -4.55
C ILE A 197 -0.28 11.82 -4.43
N LEU A 198 0.56 12.86 -4.34
CA LEU A 198 2.01 12.71 -4.21
C LEU A 198 2.42 12.05 -2.90
N ILE A 199 1.72 12.34 -1.78
CA ILE A 199 1.90 11.60 -0.52
C ILE A 199 1.58 10.11 -0.75
N GLY A 200 0.50 9.80 -1.45
CA GLY A 200 0.15 8.44 -1.83
C GLY A 200 1.22 7.77 -2.69
N ALA A 201 1.76 8.48 -3.68
CA ALA A 201 2.81 7.97 -4.54
C ALA A 201 4.11 7.68 -3.77
N LEU A 202 4.51 8.58 -2.86
CA LEU A 202 5.68 8.40 -2.00
C LEU A 202 5.56 7.13 -1.16
N THR A 203 4.45 6.96 -0.45
CA THR A 203 4.25 5.80 0.42
C THR A 203 4.08 4.51 -0.37
N CYS A 204 3.47 4.53 -1.56
CA CYS A 204 3.41 3.38 -2.46
C CYS A 204 4.80 3.03 -3.03
N GLY A 205 5.64 4.02 -3.33
CA GLY A 205 7.04 3.80 -3.68
C GLY A 205 7.79 3.05 -2.57
N LEU A 206 7.64 3.50 -1.31
CA LEU A 206 8.20 2.80 -0.14
C LEU A 206 7.64 1.38 0.02
N ALA A 207 6.34 1.17 -0.26
CA ALA A 207 5.73 -0.16 -0.24
C ALA A 207 6.36 -1.09 -1.28
N GLY A 208 6.65 -0.59 -2.47
CA GLY A 208 7.34 -1.32 -3.53
C GLY A 208 8.76 -1.70 -3.14
N ILE A 209 9.52 -0.75 -2.57
CA ILE A 209 10.89 -0.97 -2.08
C ILE A 209 10.90 -2.00 -0.95
N ASN A 210 9.98 -1.89 0.01
CA ASN A 210 9.83 -2.88 1.06
C ASN A 210 9.61 -4.28 0.50
N LEU A 211 8.75 -4.42 -0.51
CA LEU A 211 8.44 -5.71 -1.11
C LEU A 211 9.61 -6.30 -1.89
N SER A 212 10.29 -5.51 -2.73
CA SER A 212 11.34 -5.99 -3.64
C SER A 212 12.71 -6.04 -2.96
N THR A 213 13.21 -4.89 -2.56
CA THR A 213 14.61 -4.72 -2.13
C THR A 213 14.84 -5.24 -0.71
N GLU A 214 13.95 -4.90 0.24
CA GLU A 214 14.17 -5.25 1.64
C GLU A 214 13.75 -6.67 2.01
N ARG A 215 12.79 -7.25 1.26
CA ARG A 215 12.18 -8.54 1.66
C ARG A 215 12.56 -9.70 0.77
N LEU A 216 12.51 -9.51 -0.53
CA LEU A 216 12.78 -10.57 -1.48
C LEU A 216 14.20 -10.51 -2.07
N GLY A 217 14.86 -9.35 -2.02
CA GLY A 217 16.14 -9.13 -2.65
C GLY A 217 16.11 -9.37 -4.17
N LEU A 218 14.92 -9.27 -4.76
CA LEU A 218 14.72 -9.48 -6.19
C LEU A 218 13.48 -8.74 -6.71
N TYR A 219 13.44 -8.51 -8.01
CA TYR A 219 12.26 -8.04 -8.73
C TYR A 219 11.82 -9.06 -9.78
N THR A 220 10.53 -9.38 -9.79
CA THR A 220 9.84 -10.10 -10.85
C THR A 220 8.70 -9.27 -11.39
N ASN A 221 8.41 -9.39 -12.69
CA ASN A 221 7.30 -8.64 -13.27
C ASN A 221 5.97 -9.07 -12.64
N GLY A 222 5.15 -8.09 -12.22
CA GLY A 222 3.87 -8.34 -11.55
C GLY A 222 3.97 -8.78 -10.08
N MET A 223 5.14 -8.62 -9.42
CA MET A 223 5.34 -9.05 -8.03
C MET A 223 4.44 -8.35 -7.00
N THR A 224 3.86 -7.20 -7.34
CA THR A 224 2.89 -6.50 -6.50
C THR A 224 1.60 -7.29 -6.29
N ALA A 225 1.25 -8.15 -7.27
CA ALA A 225 0.17 -9.14 -7.18
C ALA A 225 -1.15 -8.58 -6.61
N GLY A 226 -1.53 -7.37 -7.03
CA GLY A 226 -2.78 -6.73 -6.63
C GLY A 226 -2.81 -6.10 -5.24
N ARG A 227 -1.67 -6.00 -4.53
CA ARG A 227 -1.61 -5.41 -3.17
C ARG A 227 -2.08 -3.96 -3.13
N GLY A 228 -1.85 -3.17 -4.20
CA GLY A 228 -2.38 -1.82 -4.32
C GLY A 228 -3.92 -1.81 -4.42
N PHE A 229 -4.54 -2.76 -5.11
CA PHE A 229 -6.00 -2.89 -5.14
C PHE A 229 -6.57 -3.33 -3.79
N VAL A 230 -5.87 -4.23 -3.07
CA VAL A 230 -6.22 -4.61 -1.70
C VAL A 230 -6.15 -3.39 -0.78
N ALA A 231 -5.15 -2.50 -0.96
CA ALA A 231 -5.05 -1.25 -0.22
C ALA A 231 -6.23 -0.32 -0.51
N ILE A 232 -6.66 -0.20 -1.76
CA ILE A 232 -7.86 0.57 -2.12
C ILE A 232 -9.09 0.00 -1.40
N ALA A 233 -9.29 -1.32 -1.41
CA ALA A 233 -10.39 -1.95 -0.69
C ALA A 233 -10.35 -1.65 0.81
N ALA A 234 -9.17 -1.71 1.44
CA ALA A 234 -8.98 -1.35 2.85
C ALA A 234 -9.35 0.12 3.14
N ILE A 235 -8.96 1.06 2.26
CA ILE A 235 -9.31 2.48 2.35
C ILE A 235 -10.83 2.67 2.30
N TYR A 236 -11.51 2.00 1.38
CA TYR A 236 -12.98 2.08 1.27
C TYR A 236 -13.70 1.45 2.45
N CYS A 237 -13.24 0.30 2.97
CA CYS A 237 -13.76 -0.30 4.19
C CYS A 237 -13.59 0.62 5.40
N GLY A 238 -12.42 1.26 5.53
CA GLY A 238 -12.11 2.22 6.58
C GLY A 238 -12.69 3.62 6.37
N ARG A 239 -13.36 3.86 5.22
CA ARG A 239 -13.96 5.16 4.86
C ARG A 239 -12.97 6.32 4.87
N GLY A 240 -11.74 6.08 4.48
CA GLY A 240 -10.69 7.09 4.46
C GLY A 240 -10.19 7.53 5.84
N ASP A 241 -10.53 6.80 6.91
CA ASP A 241 -9.91 6.97 8.22
C ASP A 241 -8.60 6.19 8.27
N PRO A 242 -7.45 6.83 8.58
CA PRO A 242 -6.14 6.17 8.56
C PRO A 242 -6.07 4.95 9.49
N LEU A 243 -6.62 5.04 10.72
CA LEU A 243 -6.56 3.95 11.69
C LEU A 243 -7.44 2.78 11.27
N LYS A 244 -8.68 3.05 10.85
CA LYS A 244 -9.62 2.01 10.43
C LYS A 244 -9.16 1.34 9.15
N SER A 245 -8.69 2.11 8.18
CA SER A 245 -8.17 1.58 6.90
C SER A 245 -6.93 0.70 7.14
N SER A 246 -6.04 1.09 8.05
CA SER A 246 -4.87 0.28 8.41
C SER A 246 -5.26 -1.00 9.15
N LEU A 247 -6.32 -0.98 9.96
CA LEU A 247 -6.84 -2.21 10.60
C LEU A 247 -7.34 -3.21 9.54
N TYR A 248 -8.04 -2.74 8.49
CA TYR A 248 -8.42 -3.60 7.36
C TYR A 248 -7.20 -4.09 6.57
N ALA A 249 -6.14 -3.28 6.42
CA ALA A 249 -4.90 -3.72 5.80
C ALA A 249 -4.22 -4.85 6.59
N ILE A 250 -4.21 -4.77 7.92
CA ILE A 250 -3.73 -5.84 8.80
C ILE A 250 -4.59 -7.11 8.63
N LEU A 251 -5.92 -6.97 8.59
CA LEU A 251 -6.83 -8.09 8.37
C LEU A 251 -6.57 -8.79 7.03
N PHE A 252 -6.33 -8.03 5.95
CA PHE A 252 -6.00 -8.61 4.64
C PHE A 252 -4.59 -9.22 4.62
N GLY A 253 -3.63 -8.64 5.35
CA GLY A 253 -2.31 -9.23 5.59
C GLY A 253 -2.42 -10.57 6.34
N PHE A 254 -3.29 -10.65 7.35
CA PHE A 254 -3.59 -11.89 8.07
C PHE A 254 -4.22 -12.95 7.16
N ALA A 255 -5.19 -12.57 6.32
CA ALA A 255 -5.78 -13.49 5.35
C ALA A 255 -4.74 -14.04 4.37
N ARG A 256 -3.76 -13.22 3.96
CA ARG A 256 -2.66 -13.66 3.11
C ARG A 256 -1.69 -14.59 3.84
N SER A 257 -1.34 -14.27 5.07
CA SER A 257 -0.53 -15.13 5.93
C SER A 257 -1.19 -16.50 6.14
N LEU A 258 -2.47 -16.50 6.45
CA LEU A 258 -3.24 -17.72 6.61
C LEU A 258 -3.25 -18.57 5.33
N SER A 259 -3.45 -17.92 4.18
CA SER A 259 -3.41 -18.57 2.87
C SER A 259 -2.07 -19.29 2.64
N ILE A 260 -0.96 -18.63 2.87
CA ILE A 260 0.38 -19.17 2.63
C ILE A 260 0.69 -20.32 3.60
N ASN A 261 0.41 -20.13 4.89
CA ASN A 261 0.68 -21.14 5.90
C ASN A 261 -0.18 -22.40 5.72
N LEU A 262 -1.45 -22.25 5.31
CA LEU A 262 -2.32 -23.40 5.01
C LEU A 262 -1.92 -24.11 3.72
N ALA A 263 -1.44 -23.38 2.72
CA ALA A 263 -0.99 -23.94 1.44
C ALA A 263 0.17 -24.94 1.61
N ILE A 264 1.02 -24.77 2.63
CA ILE A 264 2.13 -25.69 2.94
C ILE A 264 1.61 -27.11 3.24
N TYR A 265 0.45 -27.21 3.88
CA TYR A 265 -0.15 -28.50 4.28
C TYR A 265 -1.06 -29.11 3.21
N ALA A 266 -1.40 -28.35 2.15
CA ALA A 266 -2.42 -28.74 1.17
C ALA A 266 -1.88 -29.53 -0.04
N GLY A 267 -0.57 -29.68 -0.18
CA GLY A 267 0.05 -30.38 -1.29
C GLY A 267 -0.41 -29.87 -2.67
N PRO A 268 -0.92 -30.76 -3.57
CA PRO A 268 -1.35 -30.35 -4.92
C PRO A 268 -2.50 -29.32 -4.96
N ALA A 269 -3.27 -29.21 -3.88
CA ALA A 269 -4.39 -28.27 -3.77
C ALA A 269 -3.98 -26.88 -3.24
N SER A 270 -2.69 -26.61 -3.05
CA SER A 270 -2.15 -25.36 -2.49
C SER A 270 -2.66 -24.10 -3.22
N GLY A 271 -2.83 -24.14 -4.54
CA GLY A 271 -3.34 -23.00 -5.33
C GLY A 271 -4.77 -22.55 -4.97
N LEU A 272 -5.58 -23.41 -4.36
CA LEU A 272 -6.92 -23.02 -3.90
C LEU A 272 -6.87 -22.02 -2.73
N PHE A 273 -5.83 -22.09 -1.92
CA PHE A 273 -5.67 -21.18 -0.78
C PHE A 273 -5.30 -19.76 -1.18
N ASP A 274 -4.74 -19.54 -2.38
CA ASP A 274 -4.47 -18.21 -2.91
C ASP A 274 -5.74 -17.37 -3.14
N VAL A 275 -6.90 -18.00 -3.16
CA VAL A 275 -8.21 -17.33 -3.28
C VAL A 275 -8.66 -16.71 -1.95
N ILE A 276 -8.18 -17.21 -0.80
CA ILE A 276 -8.63 -16.80 0.55
C ILE A 276 -8.57 -15.27 0.75
N PRO A 277 -7.47 -14.55 0.45
CA PRO A 277 -7.40 -13.10 0.69
C PRO A 277 -8.46 -12.33 -0.10
N TYR A 278 -8.76 -12.77 -1.32
CA TYR A 278 -9.76 -12.12 -2.17
C TYR A 278 -11.18 -12.39 -1.69
N VAL A 279 -11.48 -13.61 -1.24
CA VAL A 279 -12.76 -13.95 -0.62
C VAL A 279 -12.97 -13.13 0.66
N VAL A 280 -11.98 -13.08 1.54
CA VAL A 280 -12.03 -12.26 2.76
C VAL A 280 -12.29 -10.80 2.41
N MET A 281 -11.62 -10.24 1.40
CA MET A 281 -11.83 -8.87 0.96
C MET A 281 -13.28 -8.64 0.50
N VAL A 282 -13.85 -9.52 -0.31
CA VAL A 282 -15.23 -9.40 -0.80
C VAL A 282 -16.23 -9.52 0.36
N VAL A 283 -16.04 -10.48 1.26
CA VAL A 283 -16.90 -10.66 2.44
C VAL A 283 -16.87 -9.43 3.34
N VAL A 284 -15.69 -8.89 3.63
CA VAL A 284 -15.53 -7.67 4.45
C VAL A 284 -16.23 -6.48 3.80
N LEU A 285 -16.05 -6.26 2.48
CA LEU A 285 -16.73 -5.21 1.74
C LEU A 285 -18.26 -5.35 1.83
N LEU A 286 -18.79 -6.55 1.68
CA LEU A 286 -20.23 -6.84 1.80
C LEU A 286 -20.73 -6.53 3.22
N VAL A 287 -20.03 -7.01 4.26
CA VAL A 287 -20.41 -6.76 5.66
C VAL A 287 -20.44 -5.27 5.98
N VAL A 288 -19.40 -4.53 5.57
CA VAL A 288 -19.33 -3.06 5.77
C VAL A 288 -20.49 -2.35 5.05
N GLN A 289 -20.83 -2.78 3.84
CA GLN A 289 -21.91 -2.18 3.07
C GLN A 289 -23.30 -2.48 3.65
N VAL A 290 -23.53 -3.72 4.09
CA VAL A 290 -24.80 -4.12 4.74
C VAL A 290 -24.97 -3.38 6.08
N SER A 291 -23.92 -3.29 6.88
CA SER A 291 -23.94 -2.53 8.16
C SER A 291 -24.28 -1.05 7.93
N LYS A 292 -23.78 -0.45 6.83
CA LYS A 292 -24.13 0.93 6.46
C LYS A 292 -25.63 1.08 6.15
N ARG A 293 -26.22 0.16 5.39
CA ARG A 293 -27.65 0.19 5.04
C ARG A 293 -28.54 0.05 6.29
N ARG A 294 -28.17 -0.82 7.22
CA ARG A 294 -28.91 -0.99 8.50
C ARG A 294 -28.91 0.29 9.33
N ASN A 295 -27.74 0.92 9.51
CA ASN A 295 -27.61 2.14 10.32
C ASN A 295 -28.37 3.35 9.72
N VAL A 296 -28.51 3.42 8.38
CA VAL A 296 -29.32 4.46 7.73
C VAL A 296 -30.82 4.19 7.97
N ARG A 297 -31.27 2.93 7.89
CA ARG A 297 -32.68 2.57 8.17
C ARG A 297 -33.07 2.82 9.62
N THR A 298 -32.22 2.45 10.60
CA THR A 298 -32.51 2.68 12.03
C THR A 298 -32.54 4.16 12.40
N ARG A 299 -31.73 5.01 11.76
CA ARG A 299 -31.78 6.46 11.99
C ARG A 299 -32.98 7.13 11.32
N GLY A 300 -33.48 6.60 10.21
CA GLY A 300 -34.69 7.09 9.56
C GLY A 300 -35.98 6.82 10.35
N PHE A 301 -36.03 5.76 11.16
CA PHE A 301 -37.16 5.43 12.03
C PHE A 301 -37.12 6.13 13.41
N ALA A 302 -35.99 6.72 13.82
CA ALA A 302 -35.85 7.41 15.09
C ALA A 302 -36.21 8.92 15.01
N ASN A 303 -36.40 9.47 13.79
CA ASN A 303 -36.72 10.86 13.54
C ASN A 303 -38.10 11.05 12.85
N GLY A 304 -38.99 10.03 12.91
CA GLY A 304 -40.35 10.08 12.41
C GLY A 304 -41.36 10.08 13.56
#